data_78dd8c8f4aed5facb22e6b78261bddf0
#
_entry.id   78dd8c8f4aed5facb22e6b78261bddf0
#
_cell.length_a   1.000
_cell.length_b   1.000
_cell.length_c   1.000
_cell.angle_alpha   90.00
_cell.angle_beta   90.00
_cell.angle_gamma   90.00
#
_symmetry.space_group_name_H-M   'P 1'
#
loop_
_entity.id
_entity.type
_entity.pdbx_description
1 polymer ?
#
loop_
_entity_poly.entity_id
_entity_poly.type
_entity_poly.pdbx_seq_one_letter_code
_entity_poly.pdbx_strand_id
1 'polypeptide(L)'
;MGTIVGESCNVDTGSVEQTVELGDFTADDFPSVGTTTPDTKFDITLKGCTHAITGTKVWFTGNVDANNPTLLALSDNGKGTPGRMATGLGVELLDSNRTPIPINNTESSLYPLLPGDNTLTFYLHYKSTLPVVTSGNATAVMYFDLLYQ
;
A
#
# COMPACT_ATOMS: atom_id res chain seq x y z
N MET A 1 -10.68 -6.45 -40.93
CA MET A 1 -11.43 -6.07 -39.71
C MET A 1 -10.49 -5.77 -38.57
N GLY A 2 -10.60 -4.59 -38.01
CA GLY A 2 -9.76 -4.19 -36.90
C GLY A 2 -10.33 -4.62 -35.55
N THR A 3 -9.46 -4.72 -34.57
CA THR A 3 -9.85 -4.92 -33.17
C THR A 3 -9.76 -3.59 -32.45
N ILE A 4 -10.81 -3.23 -31.74
CA ILE A 4 -10.77 -2.05 -30.89
C ILE A 4 -10.21 -2.47 -29.56
N VAL A 5 -9.05 -1.88 -29.21
CA VAL A 5 -8.38 -2.14 -27.93
C VAL A 5 -8.82 -1.07 -26.95
N GLY A 6 -9.19 -1.48 -25.74
CA GLY A 6 -9.52 -0.53 -24.67
C GLY A 6 -8.30 0.32 -24.29
N GLU A 7 -8.58 1.51 -23.77
CA GLU A 7 -7.55 2.42 -23.30
C GLU A 7 -6.92 1.86 -22.03
N SER A 8 -5.61 1.65 -22.01
CA SER A 8 -4.92 1.07 -20.87
C SER A 8 -3.44 1.42 -20.86
N CYS A 9 -2.85 1.25 -19.69
CA CYS A 9 -1.40 1.16 -19.51
C CYS A 9 -1.05 -0.28 -19.18
N ASN A 10 0.25 -0.59 -19.20
CA ASN A 10 0.77 -1.86 -18.70
C ASN A 10 1.42 -1.62 -17.35
N VAL A 11 1.01 -2.37 -16.33
CA VAL A 11 1.69 -2.30 -15.04
C VAL A 11 3.03 -3.00 -15.17
N ASP A 12 4.10 -2.32 -14.76
CA ASP A 12 5.44 -2.89 -14.79
C ASP A 12 5.50 -4.13 -13.89
N THR A 13 6.20 -5.18 -14.33
CA THR A 13 6.25 -6.46 -13.60
C THR A 13 6.82 -6.32 -12.19
N GLY A 14 7.77 -5.40 -11.99
CA GLY A 14 8.29 -5.09 -10.66
C GLY A 14 7.29 -4.39 -9.75
N SER A 15 6.22 -3.81 -10.31
CA SER A 15 5.15 -3.18 -9.54
C SER A 15 4.00 -4.14 -9.21
N VAL A 16 3.83 -5.21 -10.00
CA VAL A 16 2.77 -6.21 -9.78
C VAL A 16 3.01 -6.99 -8.49
N GLU A 17 4.26 -7.39 -8.26
CA GLU A 17 4.67 -8.06 -7.03
C GLU A 17 5.84 -7.29 -6.42
N GLN A 18 5.59 -6.71 -5.27
CA GLN A 18 6.61 -5.95 -4.55
C GLN A 18 6.68 -6.41 -3.10
N THR A 19 7.91 -6.57 -2.61
CA THR A 19 8.17 -6.68 -1.18
C THR A 19 8.75 -5.35 -0.73
N VAL A 20 8.07 -4.70 0.22
CA VAL A 20 8.51 -3.42 0.77
C VAL A 20 8.99 -3.65 2.18
N GLU A 21 10.26 -3.36 2.44
CA GLU A 21 10.87 -3.50 3.77
C GLU A 21 10.64 -2.21 4.54
N LEU A 22 9.91 -2.29 5.65
CA LEU A 22 9.60 -1.13 6.48
C LEU A 22 10.63 -0.92 7.60
N GLY A 23 11.59 -1.82 7.74
CA GLY A 23 12.63 -1.77 8.76
C GLY A 23 12.27 -2.59 10.00
N ASP A 24 13.24 -2.71 10.88
CA ASP A 24 13.09 -3.44 12.15
C ASP A 24 12.88 -2.45 13.29
N PHE A 25 11.87 -2.72 14.12
CA PHE A 25 11.50 -1.84 15.23
C PHE A 25 11.25 -2.69 16.47
N THR A 26 11.38 -2.04 17.64
CA THR A 26 11.09 -2.68 18.93
C THR A 26 9.80 -2.10 19.51
N ALA A 27 9.24 -2.78 20.52
CA ALA A 27 8.05 -2.29 21.19
C ALA A 27 8.25 -0.89 21.80
N ASP A 28 9.48 -0.57 22.20
CA ASP A 28 9.81 0.73 22.77
C ASP A 28 9.70 1.88 21.76
N ASP A 29 9.73 1.57 20.47
CA ASP A 29 9.54 2.57 19.40
C ASP A 29 8.09 3.04 19.30
N PHE A 30 7.16 2.41 20.02
CA PHE A 30 5.74 2.71 19.99
C PHE A 30 5.23 3.02 21.41
N PRO A 31 5.57 4.19 21.96
CA PRO A 31 5.22 4.53 23.35
C PRO A 31 3.74 4.83 23.57
N SER A 32 2.98 5.11 22.54
CA SER A 32 1.55 5.46 22.64
C SER A 32 0.81 5.06 21.36
N VAL A 33 -0.53 4.99 21.45
CA VAL A 33 -1.39 4.76 20.28
C VAL A 33 -1.18 5.87 19.27
N GLY A 34 -1.08 5.50 17.99
CA GLY A 34 -0.88 6.45 16.91
C GLY A 34 0.57 6.80 16.63
N THR A 35 1.53 6.16 17.32
CA THR A 35 2.95 6.33 17.01
C THR A 35 3.25 5.68 15.67
N THR A 36 3.98 6.41 14.81
CA THR A 36 4.34 5.96 13.47
C THR A 36 5.85 5.81 13.33
N THR A 37 6.26 4.93 12.42
CA THR A 37 7.66 4.78 12.01
C THR A 37 7.98 5.67 10.82
N PRO A 38 9.26 5.85 10.45
CA PRO A 38 9.60 6.56 9.22
C PRO A 38 8.94 5.93 8.00
N ASP A 39 8.57 6.78 7.03
CA ASP A 39 7.90 6.34 5.81
C ASP A 39 8.85 5.58 4.90
N THR A 40 8.35 4.52 4.28
CA THR A 40 9.06 3.80 3.22
C THR A 40 8.31 3.97 1.92
N LYS A 41 9.00 4.45 0.90
CA LYS A 41 8.44 4.69 -0.42
C LYS A 41 8.25 3.39 -1.19
N PHE A 42 7.13 3.28 -1.92
CA PHE A 42 6.99 2.30 -2.98
C PHE A 42 6.32 2.93 -4.19
N ASP A 43 6.63 2.39 -5.38
CA ASP A 43 6.14 2.94 -6.64
C ASP A 43 5.30 1.91 -7.38
N ILE A 44 4.27 2.42 -8.07
CA ILE A 44 3.55 1.67 -9.10
C ILE A 44 3.94 2.29 -10.43
N THR A 45 4.67 1.56 -11.25
CA THR A 45 5.12 2.02 -12.56
C THR A 45 4.19 1.51 -13.64
N LEU A 46 3.67 2.45 -14.44
CA LEU A 46 2.78 2.17 -15.56
C LEU A 46 3.53 2.51 -16.85
N LYS A 47 3.49 1.60 -17.81
CA LYS A 47 4.21 1.75 -19.08
C LYS A 47 3.25 1.75 -20.26
N GLY A 48 3.63 2.50 -21.28
CA GLY A 48 2.90 2.52 -22.54
C GLY A 48 1.47 3.04 -22.43
N CYS A 49 1.24 4.01 -21.57
CA CYS A 49 -0.09 4.63 -21.46
C CYS A 49 -0.46 5.31 -22.76
N THR A 50 -1.70 5.12 -23.22
CA THR A 50 -2.19 5.71 -24.47
C THR A 50 -2.57 7.17 -24.27
N HIS A 51 -2.68 7.93 -25.36
CA HIS A 51 -3.05 9.35 -25.32
C HIS A 51 -4.45 9.61 -24.80
N ALA A 52 -5.34 8.64 -24.91
CA ALA A 52 -6.73 8.81 -24.47
C ALA A 52 -6.91 8.64 -22.97
N ILE A 53 -5.91 8.06 -22.27
CA ILE A 53 -5.93 7.96 -20.82
C ILE A 53 -5.37 9.26 -20.24
N THR A 54 -6.17 9.93 -19.39
CA THR A 54 -5.75 11.17 -18.72
C THR A 54 -5.41 10.99 -17.26
N GLY A 55 -5.79 9.83 -16.68
CA GLY A 55 -5.52 9.55 -15.28
C GLY A 55 -5.97 8.16 -14.89
N THR A 56 -5.77 7.84 -13.64
CA THR A 56 -6.24 6.59 -13.03
C THR A 56 -6.69 6.82 -11.60
N LYS A 57 -7.71 6.08 -11.19
CA LYS A 57 -8.02 5.90 -9.78
C LYS A 57 -7.32 4.65 -9.32
N VAL A 58 -6.97 4.58 -8.03
CA VAL A 58 -6.27 3.43 -7.45
C VAL A 58 -7.05 2.94 -6.24
N TRP A 59 -7.34 1.65 -6.25
CA TRP A 59 -8.04 0.97 -5.16
C TRP A 59 -7.06 0.04 -4.47
N PHE A 60 -6.98 0.14 -3.15
CA PHE A 60 -6.11 -0.71 -2.35
C PHE A 60 -6.96 -1.63 -1.50
N THR A 61 -6.70 -2.92 -1.59
CA THR A 61 -7.47 -3.94 -0.86
C THR A 61 -6.55 -4.81 0.00
N GLY A 62 -7.09 -5.27 1.10
CA GLY A 62 -6.38 -6.12 2.04
C GLY A 62 -7.20 -6.38 3.28
N ASN A 63 -6.64 -7.15 4.20
CA ASN A 63 -7.25 -7.37 5.50
C ASN A 63 -7.01 -6.14 6.37
N VAL A 64 -8.06 -5.70 7.07
CA VAL A 64 -7.96 -4.52 7.93
C VAL A 64 -7.59 -4.92 9.36
N ASP A 65 -6.88 -4.02 10.04
CA ASP A 65 -6.55 -4.20 11.45
C ASP A 65 -7.81 -4.20 12.30
N ALA A 66 -7.88 -5.12 13.26
CA ALA A 66 -9.07 -5.26 14.11
C ALA A 66 -9.33 -4.04 15.00
N ASN A 67 -8.28 -3.30 15.35
CA ASN A 67 -8.39 -2.14 16.24
C ASN A 67 -8.50 -0.82 15.49
N ASN A 68 -8.07 -0.79 14.21
CA ASN A 68 -8.18 0.38 13.36
C ASN A 68 -8.42 -0.06 11.91
N PRO A 69 -9.67 -0.06 11.45
CA PRO A 69 -10.03 -0.59 10.13
C PRO A 69 -9.53 0.26 8.95
N THR A 70 -8.90 1.39 9.19
CA THR A 70 -8.25 2.17 8.12
C THR A 70 -6.86 1.63 7.79
N LEU A 71 -6.30 0.79 8.66
CA LEU A 71 -4.96 0.25 8.51
C LEU A 71 -5.00 -1.18 7.99
N LEU A 72 -3.92 -1.55 7.27
CA LEU A 72 -3.72 -2.91 6.82
C LEU A 72 -3.29 -3.78 7.99
N ALA A 73 -3.94 -4.92 8.17
CA ALA A 73 -3.57 -5.87 9.21
C ALA A 73 -2.23 -6.54 8.89
N LEU A 74 -1.48 -6.85 9.93
CA LEU A 74 -0.33 -7.74 9.79
C LEU A 74 -0.83 -9.16 9.52
N SER A 75 -0.10 -9.88 8.69
CA SER A 75 -0.43 -11.27 8.38
C SER A 75 0.83 -12.12 8.38
N ASP A 76 0.68 -13.37 8.79
CA ASP A 76 1.76 -14.34 8.65
C ASP A 76 1.71 -14.89 7.24
N ASN A 77 2.73 -14.57 6.44
CA ASN A 77 2.83 -15.03 5.06
C ASN A 77 3.75 -16.26 4.91
N GLY A 78 4.02 -16.95 6.02
CA GLY A 78 4.89 -18.11 6.05
C GLY A 78 6.38 -17.76 6.16
N LYS A 79 6.72 -16.49 6.30
CA LYS A 79 8.09 -16.03 6.54
C LYS A 79 8.26 -15.68 8.00
N GLY A 80 9.42 -15.99 8.55
CA GLY A 80 9.73 -15.75 9.95
C GLY A 80 9.27 -16.91 10.84
N THR A 81 9.13 -16.65 12.14
CA THR A 81 8.74 -17.67 13.14
C THR A 81 7.22 -17.85 13.11
N PRO A 82 6.71 -19.05 12.75
CA PRO A 82 5.28 -19.28 12.69
C PRO A 82 4.56 -18.97 14.01
N GLY A 83 3.38 -18.34 13.90
CA GLY A 83 2.55 -18.03 15.04
C GLY A 83 3.02 -16.88 15.91
N ARG A 84 4.09 -16.21 15.54
CA ARG A 84 4.65 -15.09 16.31
C ARG A 84 4.55 -13.79 15.52
N MET A 85 3.36 -13.28 15.39
CA MET A 85 3.14 -11.96 14.79
C MET A 85 3.24 -10.88 15.86
N ALA A 86 3.77 -9.72 15.47
CA ALA A 86 3.67 -8.52 16.29
C ALA A 86 2.20 -8.16 16.51
N THR A 87 1.89 -7.57 17.65
CA THR A 87 0.54 -7.13 17.98
C THR A 87 0.51 -5.65 18.32
N GLY A 88 -0.65 -5.03 18.14
CA GLY A 88 -0.84 -3.61 18.43
C GLY A 88 -0.34 -2.68 17.33
N LEU A 89 -0.08 -3.22 16.15
CA LEU A 89 0.40 -2.48 14.98
C LEU A 89 -0.47 -2.74 13.77
N GLY A 90 -0.59 -1.74 12.91
CA GLY A 90 -1.08 -1.88 11.55
C GLY A 90 -0.14 -1.18 10.59
N VAL A 91 -0.39 -1.33 9.29
CA VAL A 91 0.35 -0.62 8.25
C VAL A 91 -0.53 0.47 7.69
N GLU A 92 -0.05 1.70 7.72
CA GLU A 92 -0.73 2.86 7.15
C GLU A 92 -0.18 3.15 5.77
N LEU A 93 -1.10 3.32 4.81
CA LEU A 93 -0.79 3.70 3.44
C LEU A 93 -0.98 5.21 3.28
N LEU A 94 -0.02 5.85 2.63
CA LEU A 94 -0.03 7.29 2.37
C LEU A 94 0.18 7.54 0.89
N ASP A 95 -0.44 8.62 0.38
CA ASP A 95 -0.17 9.08 -0.99
C ASP A 95 1.16 9.86 -1.07
N SER A 96 1.46 10.39 -2.25
CA SER A 96 2.71 11.15 -2.46
C SER A 96 2.77 12.43 -1.63
N ASN A 97 1.65 12.95 -1.18
CA ASN A 97 1.57 14.12 -0.28
C ASN A 97 1.56 13.70 1.20
N ARG A 98 1.72 12.41 1.47
CA ARG A 98 1.63 11.80 2.80
C ARG A 98 0.28 11.95 3.46
N THR A 99 -0.78 12.01 2.64
CA THR A 99 -2.15 11.94 3.12
C THR A 99 -2.56 10.48 3.27
N PRO A 100 -3.08 10.06 4.43
CA PRO A 100 -3.48 8.66 4.63
C PRO A 100 -4.57 8.21 3.67
N ILE A 101 -4.42 7.00 3.16
CA ILE A 101 -5.41 6.33 2.33
C ILE A 101 -5.91 5.10 3.11
N PRO A 102 -7.21 5.04 3.44
CA PRO A 102 -7.74 3.85 4.12
C PRO A 102 -7.62 2.61 3.23
N ILE A 103 -7.31 1.47 3.83
CA ILE A 103 -7.36 0.19 3.11
C ILE A 103 -8.83 -0.13 2.78
N ASN A 104 -9.06 -0.75 1.63
CA ASN A 104 -10.40 -0.98 1.08
C ASN A 104 -11.15 0.33 0.84
N ASN A 105 -10.42 1.32 0.32
CA ASN A 105 -10.98 2.64 0.06
C ASN A 105 -12.16 2.56 -0.91
N THR A 106 -13.19 3.33 -0.62
CA THR A 106 -14.40 3.43 -1.47
C THR A 106 -14.34 4.64 -2.40
N GLU A 107 -13.35 5.50 -2.21
CA GLU A 107 -13.11 6.67 -3.03
C GLU A 107 -11.62 6.76 -3.34
N SER A 108 -11.29 7.35 -4.47
CA SER A 108 -9.91 7.56 -4.88
C SER A 108 -9.77 8.91 -5.55
N SER A 109 -8.67 9.60 -5.26
CA SER A 109 -8.25 10.74 -6.06
C SER A 109 -7.90 10.27 -7.46
N LEU A 110 -8.01 11.16 -8.44
CA LEU A 110 -7.54 10.90 -9.79
C LEU A 110 -6.05 11.24 -9.85
N TYR A 111 -5.25 10.26 -10.21
CA TYR A 111 -3.81 10.45 -10.42
C TYR A 111 -3.59 10.73 -11.91
N PRO A 112 -3.13 11.95 -12.28
CA PRO A 112 -2.92 12.30 -13.68
C PRO A 112 -1.86 11.43 -14.33
N LEU A 113 -2.10 11.03 -15.57
CA LEU A 113 -1.17 10.26 -16.36
C LEU A 113 -0.85 10.98 -17.66
N LEU A 114 0.39 10.85 -18.10
CA LEU A 114 0.87 11.32 -19.40
C LEU A 114 1.00 10.13 -20.35
N PRO A 115 0.95 10.36 -21.66
CA PRO A 115 1.25 9.29 -22.61
C PRO A 115 2.65 8.73 -22.38
N GLY A 116 2.78 7.41 -22.47
CA GLY A 116 4.05 6.72 -22.22
C GLY A 116 4.14 6.18 -20.82
N ASP A 117 5.28 6.34 -20.17
CA ASP A 117 5.55 5.76 -18.87
C ASP A 117 5.24 6.74 -17.74
N ASN A 118 4.67 6.21 -16.66
CA ASN A 118 4.31 6.98 -15.47
C ASN A 118 4.70 6.21 -14.23
N THR A 119 4.98 6.95 -13.15
CA THR A 119 5.26 6.37 -11.84
C THR A 119 4.34 7.01 -10.81
N LEU A 120 3.59 6.18 -10.09
CA LEU A 120 2.76 6.61 -8.96
C LEU A 120 3.51 6.26 -7.68
N THR A 121 3.70 7.22 -6.80
CA THR A 121 4.47 7.06 -5.57
C THR A 121 3.56 7.07 -4.36
N PHE A 122 3.79 6.09 -3.48
CA PHE A 122 3.08 5.95 -2.22
C PHE A 122 4.08 5.67 -1.11
N TYR A 123 3.60 5.78 0.13
CA TYR A 123 4.43 5.51 1.31
C TYR A 123 3.71 4.54 2.24
N LEU A 124 4.48 3.76 2.97
CA LEU A 124 4.00 2.85 4.00
C LEU A 124 4.78 3.08 5.28
N HIS A 125 4.11 2.97 6.41
CA HIS A 125 4.76 2.91 7.71
C HIS A 125 3.91 2.09 8.67
N TYR A 126 4.52 1.64 9.77
CA TYR A 126 3.78 1.04 10.87
C TYR A 126 3.14 2.14 11.71
N LYS A 127 1.98 1.84 12.24
CA LYS A 127 1.27 2.72 13.17
C LYS A 127 0.69 1.89 14.30
N SER A 128 0.97 2.30 15.53
CA SER A 128 0.45 1.58 16.70
C SER A 128 -1.05 1.79 16.86
N THR A 129 -1.75 0.71 17.18
CA THR A 129 -3.22 0.70 17.33
C THR A 129 -3.63 0.41 18.77
N LEU A 130 -2.70 -0.07 19.58
CA LEU A 130 -2.90 -0.37 21.00
C LEU A 130 -1.83 0.31 21.84
N PRO A 131 -2.11 0.58 23.14
CA PRO A 131 -1.12 1.19 24.04
C PRO A 131 0.13 0.33 24.23
N VAL A 132 -0.02 -0.99 24.08
CA VAL A 132 1.08 -1.94 24.22
C VAL A 132 1.27 -2.67 22.91
N VAL A 133 2.48 -2.56 22.37
CA VAL A 133 2.91 -3.26 21.15
C VAL A 133 3.81 -4.42 21.58
N THR A 134 3.56 -5.60 21.04
CA THR A 134 4.44 -6.75 21.26
C THR A 134 5.27 -7.02 20.03
N SER A 135 6.53 -7.42 20.24
CA SER A 135 7.43 -7.78 19.15
C SER A 135 7.00 -9.09 18.48
N GLY A 136 7.36 -9.24 17.21
CA GLY A 136 7.04 -10.42 16.42
C GLY A 136 7.21 -10.13 14.94
N ASN A 137 6.74 -11.05 14.11
CA ASN A 137 6.77 -10.87 12.66
C ASN A 137 5.78 -9.77 12.25
N ALA A 138 6.21 -8.88 11.36
CA ALA A 138 5.42 -7.74 10.93
C ALA A 138 5.37 -7.72 9.40
N THR A 139 4.65 -8.68 8.82
CA THR A 139 4.41 -8.77 7.38
C THR A 139 2.96 -8.47 7.08
N ALA A 140 2.70 -7.96 5.88
CA ALA A 140 1.36 -7.65 5.44
C ALA A 140 1.24 -7.85 3.93
N VAL A 141 0.03 -8.14 3.46
CA VAL A 141 -0.25 -8.32 2.04
C VAL A 141 -1.31 -7.31 1.62
N MET A 142 -1.01 -6.54 0.59
CA MET A 142 -1.91 -5.55 0.03
C MET A 142 -1.99 -5.74 -1.48
N TYR A 143 -3.19 -5.57 -2.02
CA TYR A 143 -3.45 -5.62 -3.46
C TYR A 143 -3.90 -4.26 -3.93
N PHE A 144 -3.68 -3.96 -5.20
CA PHE A 144 -4.19 -2.74 -5.81
C PHE A 144 -4.85 -3.04 -7.14
N ASP A 145 -5.84 -2.21 -7.48
CA ASP A 145 -6.51 -2.19 -8.77
C ASP A 145 -6.52 -0.78 -9.33
N LEU A 146 -6.44 -0.67 -10.64
CA LEU A 146 -6.44 0.60 -11.34
C LEU A 146 -7.71 0.74 -12.16
N LEU A 147 -8.31 1.93 -12.11
CA LEU A 147 -9.44 2.29 -12.95
C LEU A 147 -9.04 3.50 -13.80
N TYR A 148 -8.72 3.26 -15.06
CA TYR A 148 -8.29 4.31 -15.98
C TYR A 148 -9.45 5.25 -16.36
N GLN A 149 -9.10 6.51 -16.51
CA GLN A 149 -10.03 7.56 -16.92
C GLN A 149 -9.64 8.16 -18.25
#